data_9180024e277c25ad34cc6315bdcb5c9a
#
_entry.id   9180024e277c25ad34cc6315bdcb5c9a
#
_cell.length_a   1.000
_cell.length_b   1.000
_cell.length_c   1.000
_cell.angle_alpha   90.00
_cell.angle_beta   90.00
_cell.angle_gamma   90.00
#
_symmetry.space_group_name_H-M   'P 1'
#
loop_
_entity.id
_entity.type
_entity.pdbx_description
1 polymer ?
#
loop_
_entity_poly.entity_id
_entity_poly.type
_entity_poly.pdbx_seq_one_letter_code
_entity_poly.pdbx_strand_id
1 'polypeptide(L)'
;MNQSGKRDSWASRAGFVLACIGSAVGMGNIWLFPSRVSAYGGATFLIPYLIFVALIGSTGVIGEMAFGRATRSGPIHAFGQATKRRCGSERPGRALGFIPVLGSLAMAIGYSVVVGWIFNYLAASFTGGLNGLADVGAFTARFDATAAGNAPWQIAGMLITLTIMALGVGGGIEKANKLMMPLFFVLFLGLAVYLAFLPGSATGYRYIFILDPKGLADPMVWVYALGQAFFSLSIAGNGTLIYGSYLSEDSDIPADARLVAVFDTLAALVAALVIIPAMALAGQELTQSGPGLMFIFLPNVLRGIPGGGIILMVFFTAVTFAALTSLINLFEAPVATLQELFHLSRPVAVALIGAVGIGVGLAISPIVSQWMDVCSIYICPLGALLAAVMFFWVWGKDDALAQVNQARKKPLGRWFYPLAKYLFCGVTLLVLVLGAVMGGIG
;
A
#
# COMPACT_ATOMS: atom_id res chain seq x y z
N MET A 1 15.99 -34.35 -8.99
CA MET A 1 16.75 -34.01 -7.78
C MET A 1 16.16 -32.74 -7.22
N ASN A 2 15.58 -32.82 -6.03
CA ASN A 2 14.70 -31.81 -5.40
C ASN A 2 15.40 -30.49 -5.07
N GLN A 3 15.00 -29.41 -5.73
CA GLN A 3 15.22 -28.05 -5.22
C GLN A 3 14.04 -27.55 -4.35
N SER A 4 13.29 -28.45 -3.75
CA SER A 4 12.16 -28.15 -2.86
C SER A 4 12.66 -27.94 -1.43
N GLY A 5 13.14 -26.74 -1.09
CA GLY A 5 13.53 -26.49 0.31
C GLY A 5 14.18 -25.15 0.61
N LYS A 6 14.56 -24.36 -0.37
CA LYS A 6 15.16 -23.07 -0.09
C LYS A 6 14.11 -21.96 -0.28
N ARG A 7 13.75 -21.31 0.83
CA ARG A 7 12.87 -20.13 0.79
C ARG A 7 13.47 -19.05 -0.12
N ASP A 8 12.63 -18.36 -0.88
CA ASP A 8 13.02 -17.18 -1.65
C ASP A 8 13.75 -16.16 -0.76
N SER A 9 14.66 -15.40 -1.34
CA SER A 9 15.42 -14.36 -0.65
C SER A 9 15.62 -13.16 -1.57
N TRP A 10 15.78 -11.99 -0.96
CA TRP A 10 16.18 -10.78 -1.67
C TRP A 10 17.63 -10.91 -2.14
N ALA A 11 17.91 -10.47 -3.37
CA ALA A 11 19.27 -10.45 -3.90
C ALA A 11 20.07 -9.26 -3.36
N SER A 12 19.38 -8.18 -2.92
CA SER A 12 20.04 -7.00 -2.35
C SER A 12 19.16 -6.27 -1.36
N ARG A 13 19.80 -5.54 -0.42
CA ARG A 13 19.12 -4.64 0.51
C ARG A 13 18.32 -3.55 -0.21
N ALA A 14 18.90 -2.95 -1.26
CA ALA A 14 18.22 -1.93 -2.05
C ALA A 14 16.95 -2.48 -2.71
N GLY A 15 16.99 -3.71 -3.22
CA GLY A 15 15.83 -4.37 -3.79
C GLY A 15 14.72 -4.62 -2.77
N PHE A 16 15.08 -5.07 -1.57
CA PHE A 16 14.14 -5.20 -0.46
C PHE A 16 13.46 -3.87 -0.11
N VAL A 17 14.27 -2.82 0.11
CA VAL A 17 13.74 -1.49 0.48
C VAL A 17 12.83 -0.94 -0.62
N LEU A 18 13.22 -1.05 -1.89
CA LEU A 18 12.40 -0.61 -3.02
C LEU A 18 11.12 -1.43 -3.15
N ALA A 19 11.15 -2.73 -2.85
CA ALA A 19 9.95 -3.55 -2.85
C ALA A 19 8.99 -3.17 -1.71
N CYS A 20 9.51 -2.87 -0.52
CA CYS A 20 8.70 -2.36 0.58
C CYS A 20 8.12 -0.96 0.28
N ILE A 21 8.90 -0.08 -0.37
CA ILE A 21 8.41 1.22 -0.85
C ILE A 21 7.30 1.01 -1.87
N GLY A 22 7.50 0.12 -2.86
CA GLY A 22 6.47 -0.19 -3.86
C GLY A 22 5.21 -0.85 -3.28
N SER A 23 5.34 -1.58 -2.18
CA SER A 23 4.20 -2.08 -1.42
C SER A 23 3.42 -0.95 -0.74
N ALA A 24 4.12 0.03 -0.18
CA ALA A 24 3.54 1.15 0.55
C ALA A 24 2.96 2.21 -0.41
N VAL A 25 3.71 2.55 -1.48
CA VAL A 25 3.27 3.53 -2.49
C VAL A 25 2.16 2.95 -3.35
N GLY A 26 0.94 3.41 -3.11
CA GLY A 26 -0.26 2.92 -3.80
C GLY A 26 -1.33 4.00 -3.92
N MET A 27 -2.57 3.54 -4.06
CA MET A 27 -3.71 4.45 -4.23
C MET A 27 -3.92 5.36 -3.02
N GLY A 28 -3.56 4.90 -1.81
CA GLY A 28 -3.58 5.73 -0.60
C GLY A 28 -2.77 7.01 -0.71
N ASN A 29 -1.60 6.95 -1.37
CA ASN A 29 -0.74 8.12 -1.58
C ASN A 29 -1.25 9.01 -2.73
N ILE A 30 -1.89 8.42 -3.75
CA ILE A 30 -2.22 9.12 -5.00
C ILE A 30 -3.59 9.78 -4.94
N TRP A 31 -4.62 9.14 -4.41
CA TRP A 31 -5.94 9.76 -4.37
C TRP A 31 -6.41 10.15 -2.96
N LEU A 32 -6.09 9.32 -1.94
CA LEU A 32 -6.62 9.57 -0.60
C LEU A 32 -5.86 10.69 0.11
N PHE A 33 -4.53 10.63 0.10
CA PHE A 33 -3.70 11.63 0.76
C PHE A 33 -3.91 13.06 0.25
N PRO A 34 -3.89 13.33 -1.09
CA PRO A 34 -4.14 14.69 -1.59
C PRO A 34 -5.53 15.22 -1.21
N SER A 35 -6.57 14.36 -1.22
CA SER A 35 -7.90 14.78 -0.81
C SER A 35 -7.97 15.10 0.68
N ARG A 36 -7.26 14.37 1.54
CA ARG A 36 -7.18 14.69 2.98
C ARG A 36 -6.41 15.99 3.23
N VAL A 37 -5.29 16.19 2.55
CA VAL A 37 -4.54 17.46 2.61
C VAL A 37 -5.40 18.63 2.16
N SER A 38 -6.20 18.45 1.11
CA SER A 38 -7.12 19.49 0.61
C SER A 38 -8.28 19.75 1.59
N ALA A 39 -8.88 18.71 2.13
CA ALA A 39 -10.05 18.84 3.03
C ALA A 39 -9.69 19.45 4.40
N TYR A 40 -8.51 19.15 4.92
CA TYR A 40 -8.12 19.51 6.29
C TYR A 40 -7.00 20.57 6.38
N GLY A 41 -6.73 21.27 5.28
CA GLY A 41 -5.89 22.47 5.29
C GLY A 41 -4.39 22.23 5.33
N GLY A 42 -3.82 21.65 4.27
CA GLY A 42 -2.38 21.63 4.02
C GLY A 42 -1.55 21.12 5.20
N ALA A 43 -0.67 21.98 5.73
CA ALA A 43 0.22 21.65 6.84
C ALA A 43 -0.53 21.30 8.15
N THR A 44 -1.77 21.74 8.32
CA THR A 44 -2.63 21.37 9.44
C THR A 44 -2.86 19.86 9.49
N PHE A 45 -3.05 19.23 8.33
CA PHE A 45 -3.16 17.77 8.22
C PHE A 45 -1.79 17.09 8.24
N LEU A 46 -0.79 17.69 7.60
CA LEU A 46 0.55 17.08 7.47
C LEU A 46 1.23 16.84 8.82
N ILE A 47 1.07 17.74 9.80
CA ILE A 47 1.71 17.60 11.10
C ILE A 47 1.24 16.35 11.84
N PRO A 48 -0.07 16.12 12.09
CA PRO A 48 -0.55 14.87 12.69
C PRO A 48 -0.17 13.63 11.88
N TYR A 49 -0.26 13.71 10.55
CA TYR A 49 0.13 12.61 9.66
C TYR A 49 1.58 12.20 9.86
N LEU A 50 2.52 13.14 9.87
CA LEU A 50 3.95 12.86 10.08
C LEU A 50 4.23 12.27 11.46
N ILE A 51 3.51 12.72 12.50
CA ILE A 51 3.59 12.15 13.85
C ILE A 51 3.19 10.68 13.83
N PHE A 52 2.06 10.34 13.18
CA PHE A 52 1.59 8.96 13.10
C PHE A 52 2.47 8.09 12.19
N VAL A 53 2.97 8.62 11.07
CA VAL A 53 3.95 7.90 10.23
C VAL A 53 5.22 7.58 11.02
N ALA A 54 5.74 8.52 11.79
CA ALA A 54 6.92 8.29 12.63
C ALA A 54 6.64 7.23 13.71
N LEU A 55 5.47 7.27 14.35
CA LEU A 55 5.04 6.29 15.35
C LEU A 55 4.90 4.90 14.73
N ILE A 56 4.10 4.77 13.68
CA ILE A 56 3.77 3.49 13.04
C ILE A 56 5.01 2.90 12.35
N GLY A 57 5.76 3.72 11.62
CA GLY A 57 6.99 3.30 10.95
C GLY A 57 8.07 2.83 11.92
N SER A 58 8.18 3.49 13.09
CA SER A 58 9.15 3.10 14.12
C SER A 58 8.69 1.96 15.03
N THR A 59 7.48 1.44 14.88
CA THR A 59 6.92 0.37 15.72
C THR A 59 6.35 -0.77 14.89
N GLY A 60 5.24 -0.55 14.20
CA GLY A 60 4.51 -1.57 13.45
C GLY A 60 5.30 -2.16 12.29
N VAL A 61 5.87 -1.30 11.44
CA VAL A 61 6.70 -1.75 10.29
C VAL A 61 7.91 -2.55 10.77
N ILE A 62 8.62 -2.04 11.80
CA ILE A 62 9.75 -2.76 12.41
C ILE A 62 9.29 -4.10 12.97
N GLY A 63 8.14 -4.12 13.67
CA GLY A 63 7.59 -5.32 14.29
C GLY A 63 7.26 -6.40 13.27
N GLU A 64 6.54 -6.06 12.20
CA GLU A 64 6.19 -7.01 11.16
C GLU A 64 7.42 -7.55 10.41
N MET A 65 8.34 -6.67 9.98
CA MET A 65 9.58 -7.10 9.33
C MET A 65 10.40 -8.04 10.23
N ALA A 66 10.54 -7.70 11.52
CA ALA A 66 11.28 -8.51 12.47
C ALA A 66 10.60 -9.85 12.75
N PHE A 67 9.26 -9.87 12.83
CA PHE A 67 8.50 -11.09 13.02
C PHE A 67 8.62 -12.02 11.81
N GLY A 68 8.49 -11.49 10.60
CA GLY A 68 8.71 -12.23 9.36
C GLY A 68 10.11 -12.84 9.29
N ARG A 69 11.15 -12.04 9.58
CA ARG A 69 12.54 -12.52 9.61
C ARG A 69 12.76 -13.60 10.67
N ALA A 70 12.23 -13.41 11.87
CA ALA A 70 12.36 -14.35 12.99
C ALA A 70 11.79 -15.73 12.69
N THR A 71 10.69 -15.76 11.96
CA THR A 71 9.94 -16.99 11.68
C THR A 71 10.26 -17.60 10.32
N ARG A 72 10.87 -16.82 9.42
CA ARG A 72 11.13 -17.24 8.03
C ARG A 72 9.88 -17.81 7.35
N SER A 73 8.69 -17.28 7.68
CA SER A 73 7.41 -17.81 7.19
C SER A 73 6.36 -16.73 7.04
N GLY A 74 5.30 -17.06 6.30
CA GLY A 74 4.11 -16.23 6.20
C GLY A 74 3.29 -16.23 7.50
N PRO A 75 2.20 -15.43 7.56
CA PRO A 75 1.45 -15.18 8.79
C PRO A 75 0.97 -16.45 9.50
N ILE A 76 0.50 -17.47 8.77
CA ILE A 76 -0.05 -18.70 9.35
C ILE A 76 0.99 -19.44 10.19
N HIS A 77 2.16 -19.67 9.62
CA HIS A 77 3.23 -20.35 10.35
C HIS A 77 3.89 -19.44 11.37
N ALA A 78 4.03 -18.15 11.10
CA ALA A 78 4.59 -17.18 12.03
C ALA A 78 3.78 -17.13 13.34
N PHE A 79 2.44 -17.01 13.22
CA PHE A 79 1.55 -17.00 14.39
C PHE A 79 1.52 -18.37 15.08
N GLY A 80 1.58 -19.48 14.31
CA GLY A 80 1.72 -20.81 14.86
C GLY A 80 2.98 -20.98 15.71
N GLN A 81 4.13 -20.54 15.22
CA GLN A 81 5.39 -20.56 15.96
C GLN A 81 5.31 -19.71 17.24
N ALA A 82 4.67 -18.54 17.19
CA ALA A 82 4.48 -17.69 18.37
C ALA A 82 3.65 -18.39 19.46
N THR A 83 2.52 -18.98 19.10
CA THR A 83 1.68 -19.69 20.06
C THR A 83 2.30 -21.00 20.57
N LYS A 84 3.07 -21.72 19.72
CA LYS A 84 3.83 -22.89 20.15
C LYS A 84 4.83 -22.54 21.26
N ARG A 85 5.58 -21.45 21.10
CA ARG A 85 6.52 -20.97 22.14
C ARG A 85 5.82 -20.63 23.44
N ARG A 86 4.63 -20.03 23.40
CA ARG A 86 3.91 -19.54 24.57
C ARG A 86 3.04 -20.62 25.25
N CYS A 87 2.34 -21.42 24.46
CA CYS A 87 1.29 -22.34 24.90
C CYS A 87 1.58 -23.81 24.53
N GLY A 88 2.71 -24.11 23.89
CA GLY A 88 3.05 -25.47 23.44
C GLY A 88 2.30 -25.97 22.21
N SER A 89 1.39 -25.17 21.61
CA SER A 89 0.57 -25.56 20.45
C SER A 89 0.61 -24.52 19.34
N GLU A 90 0.75 -24.99 18.09
CA GLU A 90 0.68 -24.12 16.90
C GLU A 90 -0.75 -23.83 16.44
N ARG A 91 -1.71 -24.70 16.82
CA ARG A 91 -3.09 -24.66 16.29
C ARG A 91 -3.78 -23.30 16.43
N PRO A 92 -3.79 -22.64 17.62
CA PRO A 92 -4.46 -21.36 17.78
C PRO A 92 -3.85 -20.27 16.90
N GLY A 93 -2.51 -20.18 16.86
CA GLY A 93 -1.80 -19.20 16.05
C GLY A 93 -2.03 -19.42 14.57
N ARG A 94 -1.96 -20.68 14.10
CA ARG A 94 -2.24 -21.00 12.69
C ARG A 94 -3.67 -20.60 12.29
N ALA A 95 -4.67 -20.86 13.13
CA ALA A 95 -6.04 -20.45 12.88
C ALA A 95 -6.18 -18.92 12.76
N LEU A 96 -5.56 -18.17 13.67
CA LEU A 96 -5.56 -16.70 13.62
C LEU A 96 -4.77 -16.16 12.43
N GLY A 97 -3.72 -16.83 11.98
CA GLY A 97 -2.90 -16.45 10.83
C GLY A 97 -3.64 -16.51 9.47
N PHE A 98 -4.76 -17.24 9.39
CA PHE A 98 -5.61 -17.21 8.18
C PHE A 98 -6.27 -15.84 7.98
N ILE A 99 -6.57 -15.10 9.05
CA ILE A 99 -7.26 -13.79 8.96
C ILE A 99 -6.47 -12.80 8.09
N PRO A 100 -5.20 -12.48 8.38
CA PRO A 100 -4.44 -11.55 7.54
C PRO A 100 -4.17 -12.08 6.13
N VAL A 101 -4.00 -13.39 5.93
CA VAL A 101 -3.79 -13.97 4.60
C VAL A 101 -5.05 -13.83 3.74
N LEU A 102 -6.21 -14.15 4.28
CA LEU A 102 -7.50 -13.96 3.59
C LEU A 102 -7.79 -12.47 3.36
N GLY A 103 -7.44 -11.61 4.32
CA GLY A 103 -7.54 -10.16 4.17
C GLY A 103 -6.67 -9.64 3.03
N SER A 104 -5.41 -10.08 2.95
CA SER A 104 -4.51 -9.72 1.86
C SER A 104 -5.02 -10.21 0.51
N LEU A 105 -5.52 -11.46 0.43
CA LEU A 105 -6.13 -12.00 -0.78
C LEU A 105 -7.38 -11.22 -1.19
N ALA A 106 -8.29 -10.96 -0.27
CA ALA A 106 -9.50 -10.22 -0.54
C ALA A 106 -9.21 -8.78 -1.01
N MET A 107 -8.25 -8.11 -0.35
CA MET A 107 -7.78 -6.80 -0.78
C MET A 107 -7.16 -6.85 -2.18
N ALA A 108 -6.30 -7.84 -2.48
CA ALA A 108 -5.69 -8.04 -3.78
C ALA A 108 -6.73 -8.25 -4.89
N ILE A 109 -7.78 -9.03 -4.60
CA ILE A 109 -8.89 -9.27 -5.53
C ILE A 109 -9.60 -7.96 -5.89
N GLY A 110 -10.02 -7.16 -4.91
CA GLY A 110 -10.65 -5.87 -5.16
C GLY A 110 -9.70 -4.88 -5.85
N TYR A 111 -8.45 -4.85 -5.42
CA TYR A 111 -7.43 -3.99 -6.03
C TYR A 111 -7.12 -4.36 -7.48
N SER A 112 -7.25 -5.63 -7.88
CA SER A 112 -7.09 -6.07 -9.28
C SER A 112 -8.12 -5.45 -10.22
N VAL A 113 -9.34 -5.19 -9.76
CA VAL A 113 -10.38 -4.47 -10.52
C VAL A 113 -9.93 -3.03 -10.79
N VAL A 114 -9.42 -2.35 -9.76
CA VAL A 114 -8.88 -0.98 -9.87
C VAL A 114 -7.66 -0.94 -10.80
N VAL A 115 -6.80 -1.95 -10.76
CA VAL A 115 -5.68 -2.08 -11.71
C VAL A 115 -6.20 -2.17 -13.14
N GLY A 116 -7.30 -2.86 -13.39
CA GLY A 116 -7.97 -2.89 -14.68
C GLY A 116 -8.38 -1.48 -15.14
N TRP A 117 -9.00 -0.69 -14.28
CA TRP A 117 -9.34 0.71 -14.60
C TRP A 117 -8.10 1.53 -14.95
N ILE A 118 -7.00 1.39 -14.18
CA ILE A 118 -5.74 2.09 -14.43
C ILE A 118 -5.17 1.73 -15.81
N PHE A 119 -5.14 0.43 -16.17
CA PHE A 119 -4.66 -0.01 -17.48
C PHE A 119 -5.49 0.53 -18.63
N ASN A 120 -6.79 0.61 -18.45
CA ASN A 120 -7.67 1.18 -19.46
C ASN A 120 -7.41 2.68 -19.66
N TYR A 121 -7.30 3.44 -18.58
CA TYR A 121 -6.96 4.86 -18.63
C TYR A 121 -5.55 5.11 -19.19
N LEU A 122 -4.60 4.24 -18.87
CA LEU A 122 -3.26 4.27 -19.47
C LEU A 122 -3.36 4.13 -20.99
N ALA A 123 -4.05 3.11 -21.49
CA ALA A 123 -4.23 2.90 -22.93
C ALA A 123 -4.98 4.08 -23.59
N ALA A 124 -6.04 4.56 -22.96
CA ALA A 124 -6.80 5.70 -23.45
C ALA A 124 -5.98 7.01 -23.49
N SER A 125 -5.05 7.20 -22.53
CA SER A 125 -4.14 8.36 -22.53
C SER A 125 -3.17 8.32 -23.71
N PHE A 126 -2.61 7.15 -24.04
CA PHE A 126 -1.70 6.98 -25.17
C PHE A 126 -2.38 7.07 -26.54
N THR A 127 -3.63 6.61 -26.63
CA THR A 127 -4.40 6.65 -27.89
C THR A 127 -5.13 7.97 -28.12
N GLY A 128 -5.05 8.91 -27.16
CA GLY A 128 -5.79 10.18 -27.22
C GLY A 128 -7.30 10.01 -26.95
N GLY A 129 -7.75 8.82 -26.55
CA GLY A 129 -9.15 8.52 -26.32
C GLY A 129 -9.82 9.35 -25.21
N LEU A 130 -9.02 9.96 -24.31
CA LEU A 130 -9.52 10.86 -23.26
C LEU A 130 -9.69 12.31 -23.75
N ASN A 131 -8.96 12.72 -24.79
CA ASN A 131 -8.91 14.13 -25.22
C ASN A 131 -10.17 14.59 -25.95
N GLY A 132 -10.86 13.68 -26.66
CA GLY A 132 -12.03 14.00 -27.48
C GLY A 132 -13.38 13.86 -26.75
N LEU A 133 -13.38 13.52 -25.47
CA LEU A 133 -14.61 13.32 -24.70
C LEU A 133 -15.17 14.66 -24.20
N ALA A 134 -16.49 14.82 -24.23
CA ALA A 134 -17.13 15.97 -23.59
C ALA A 134 -16.96 15.89 -22.06
N ASP A 135 -17.14 14.69 -21.48
CA ASP A 135 -16.91 14.38 -20.07
C ASP A 135 -16.29 12.99 -19.93
N VAL A 136 -15.24 12.88 -19.08
CA VAL A 136 -14.58 11.63 -18.76
C VAL A 136 -15.47 10.72 -17.89
N GLY A 137 -16.45 11.26 -17.19
CA GLY A 137 -17.45 10.45 -16.47
C GLY A 137 -18.20 9.49 -17.39
N ALA A 138 -18.49 9.88 -18.62
CA ALA A 138 -19.10 8.99 -19.61
C ALA A 138 -18.17 7.84 -20.05
N PHE A 139 -16.84 8.05 -20.01
CA PHE A 139 -15.87 6.99 -20.26
C PHE A 139 -15.85 5.99 -19.11
N THR A 140 -15.86 6.48 -17.86
CA THR A 140 -15.90 5.65 -16.65
C THR A 140 -17.18 4.83 -16.57
N ALA A 141 -18.33 5.42 -16.88
CA ALA A 141 -19.62 4.74 -16.86
C ALA A 141 -19.70 3.50 -17.78
N ARG A 142 -18.86 3.46 -18.83
CA ARG A 142 -18.76 2.26 -19.70
C ARG A 142 -18.11 1.06 -19.00
N PHE A 143 -17.31 1.30 -17.97
CA PHE A 143 -16.67 0.21 -17.20
C PHE A 143 -17.57 -0.26 -16.07
N ASP A 144 -18.23 0.68 -15.40
CA ASP A 144 -19.15 0.37 -14.30
C ASP A 144 -20.43 -0.34 -14.81
N ALA A 145 -20.84 -0.04 -16.04
CA ALA A 145 -22.04 -0.61 -16.64
C ALA A 145 -21.94 -2.11 -16.97
N THR A 146 -20.71 -2.61 -17.21
CA THR A 146 -20.49 -4.03 -17.50
C THR A 146 -19.16 -4.51 -17.00
N ALA A 147 -19.13 -5.62 -16.24
CA ALA A 147 -17.89 -6.30 -15.89
C ALA A 147 -17.01 -6.59 -17.13
N ALA A 148 -17.64 -6.80 -18.29
CA ALA A 148 -16.98 -7.02 -19.57
C ALA A 148 -16.15 -5.82 -20.05
N GLY A 149 -16.52 -4.58 -19.72
CA GLY A 149 -15.76 -3.38 -20.11
C GLY A 149 -14.39 -3.30 -19.45
N ASN A 150 -14.27 -3.72 -18.19
CA ASN A 150 -13.01 -3.73 -17.45
C ASN A 150 -12.24 -5.05 -17.57
N ALA A 151 -12.91 -6.15 -17.88
CA ALA A 151 -12.34 -7.51 -17.84
C ALA A 151 -11.03 -7.67 -18.64
N PRO A 152 -10.90 -7.23 -19.89
CA PRO A 152 -9.64 -7.38 -20.64
C PRO A 152 -8.46 -6.67 -19.97
N TRP A 153 -8.71 -5.50 -19.43
CA TRP A 153 -7.69 -4.67 -18.79
C TRP A 153 -7.27 -5.20 -17.42
N GLN A 154 -8.24 -5.71 -16.64
CA GLN A 154 -7.98 -6.39 -15.38
C GLN A 154 -7.16 -7.66 -15.61
N ILE A 155 -7.52 -8.46 -16.61
CA ILE A 155 -6.77 -9.67 -16.97
C ILE A 155 -5.36 -9.31 -17.43
N ALA A 156 -5.18 -8.27 -18.25
CA ALA A 156 -3.86 -7.81 -18.68
C ALA A 156 -2.96 -7.38 -17.50
N GLY A 157 -3.49 -6.55 -16.59
CA GLY A 157 -2.79 -6.14 -15.38
C GLY A 157 -2.44 -7.31 -14.46
N MET A 158 -3.38 -8.24 -14.30
CA MET A 158 -3.15 -9.47 -13.53
C MET A 158 -2.08 -10.35 -14.16
N LEU A 159 -2.11 -10.58 -15.46
CA LEU A 159 -1.08 -11.40 -16.15
C LEU A 159 0.32 -10.81 -15.98
N ILE A 160 0.48 -9.49 -16.09
CA ILE A 160 1.77 -8.83 -15.84
C ILE A 160 2.21 -9.05 -14.39
N THR A 161 1.33 -8.82 -13.42
CA THR A 161 1.59 -9.04 -11.99
C THR A 161 2.03 -10.47 -11.71
N LEU A 162 1.24 -11.45 -12.18
CA LEU A 162 1.49 -12.88 -11.96
C LEU A 162 2.78 -13.35 -12.64
N THR A 163 3.08 -12.82 -13.83
CA THR A 163 4.34 -13.12 -14.52
C THR A 163 5.55 -12.66 -13.70
N ILE A 164 5.50 -11.43 -13.17
CA ILE A 164 6.57 -10.90 -12.31
C ILE A 164 6.71 -11.79 -11.06
N MET A 165 5.61 -12.17 -10.43
CA MET A 165 5.61 -13.00 -9.23
C MET A 165 6.15 -14.42 -9.49
N ALA A 166 5.79 -15.02 -10.63
CA ALA A 166 6.26 -16.36 -11.01
C ALA A 166 7.78 -16.44 -11.19
N LEU A 167 8.43 -15.34 -11.55
CA LEU A 167 9.89 -15.25 -11.68
C LEU A 167 10.64 -15.23 -10.33
N GLY A 168 9.91 -15.22 -9.20
CA GLY A 168 10.48 -15.28 -7.86
C GLY A 168 10.74 -13.91 -7.22
N VAL A 169 11.14 -13.91 -5.96
CA VAL A 169 11.38 -12.68 -5.19
C VAL A 169 12.55 -11.89 -5.76
N GLY A 170 13.75 -12.49 -5.84
CA GLY A 170 14.93 -11.80 -6.36
C GLY A 170 14.93 -11.64 -7.89
N GLY A 171 14.35 -12.61 -8.62
CA GLY A 171 14.33 -12.63 -10.09
C GLY A 171 13.25 -11.74 -10.73
N GLY A 172 12.09 -11.64 -10.08
CA GLY A 172 10.92 -10.93 -10.58
C GLY A 172 10.59 -9.69 -9.74
N ILE A 173 10.12 -9.90 -8.51
CA ILE A 173 9.60 -8.82 -7.65
C ILE A 173 10.65 -7.73 -7.42
N GLU A 174 11.88 -8.11 -7.05
CA GLU A 174 12.97 -7.17 -6.79
C GLU A 174 13.33 -6.36 -8.04
N LYS A 175 13.46 -7.02 -9.20
CA LYS A 175 13.82 -6.35 -10.45
C LYS A 175 12.73 -5.38 -10.91
N ALA A 176 11.47 -5.78 -10.81
CA ALA A 176 10.33 -4.93 -11.13
C ALA A 176 10.31 -3.68 -10.25
N ASN A 177 10.47 -3.83 -8.93
CA ASN A 177 10.49 -2.69 -8.01
C ASN A 177 11.71 -1.78 -8.20
N LYS A 178 12.88 -2.33 -8.53
CA LYS A 178 14.08 -1.55 -8.86
C LYS A 178 13.90 -0.66 -10.10
N LEU A 179 13.04 -1.04 -11.02
CA LEU A 179 12.70 -0.24 -12.20
C LEU A 179 11.53 0.71 -11.92
N MET A 180 10.42 0.18 -11.41
CA MET A 180 9.16 0.89 -11.31
C MET A 180 9.20 2.02 -10.27
N MET A 181 9.82 1.79 -9.09
CA MET A 181 9.82 2.80 -8.03
C MET A 181 10.65 4.04 -8.36
N PRO A 182 11.89 3.96 -8.81
CA PRO A 182 12.62 5.15 -9.25
C PRO A 182 11.89 5.90 -10.38
N LEU A 183 11.33 5.17 -11.36
CA LEU A 183 10.57 5.80 -12.44
C LEU A 183 9.31 6.50 -11.94
N PHE A 184 8.58 5.90 -10.99
CA PHE A 184 7.44 6.56 -10.33
C PHE A 184 7.84 7.92 -9.76
N PHE A 185 8.90 7.99 -8.96
CA PHE A 185 9.37 9.26 -8.38
C PHE A 185 9.81 10.27 -9.45
N VAL A 186 10.55 9.82 -10.46
CA VAL A 186 11.01 10.70 -11.56
C VAL A 186 9.82 11.28 -12.32
N LEU A 187 8.83 10.46 -12.66
CA LEU A 187 7.65 10.88 -13.41
C LEU A 187 6.77 11.85 -12.61
N PHE A 188 6.45 11.52 -11.34
CA PHE A 188 5.64 12.41 -10.50
C PHE A 188 6.38 13.72 -10.15
N LEU A 189 7.68 13.64 -9.85
CA LEU A 189 8.48 14.84 -9.61
C LEU A 189 8.58 15.70 -10.86
N GLY A 190 8.76 15.10 -12.05
CA GLY A 190 8.74 15.78 -13.33
C GLY A 190 7.41 16.51 -13.58
N LEU A 191 6.28 15.85 -13.27
CA LEU A 191 4.96 16.50 -13.33
C LEU A 191 4.83 17.65 -12.34
N ALA A 192 5.25 17.48 -11.09
CA ALA A 192 5.21 18.54 -10.09
C ALA A 192 6.02 19.76 -10.54
N VAL A 193 7.25 19.53 -11.05
CA VAL A 193 8.10 20.59 -11.58
C VAL A 193 7.43 21.26 -12.80
N TYR A 194 6.90 20.50 -13.75
CA TYR A 194 6.21 21.08 -14.91
C TYR A 194 5.04 21.96 -14.49
N LEU A 195 4.18 21.48 -13.61
CA LEU A 195 3.03 22.24 -13.11
C LEU A 195 3.45 23.51 -12.36
N ALA A 196 4.61 23.51 -11.69
CA ALA A 196 5.12 24.69 -10.98
C ALA A 196 5.44 25.87 -11.90
N PHE A 197 5.75 25.61 -13.18
CA PHE A 197 6.00 26.66 -14.18
C PHE A 197 4.72 27.18 -14.83
N LEU A 198 3.55 26.58 -14.58
CA LEU A 198 2.30 27.04 -15.15
C LEU A 198 1.73 28.23 -14.36
N PRO A 199 1.31 29.33 -15.03
CA PRO A 199 0.70 30.48 -14.37
C PRO A 199 -0.56 30.07 -13.58
N GLY A 200 -0.63 30.45 -12.31
CA GLY A 200 -1.77 30.11 -11.42
C GLY A 200 -1.54 28.92 -10.49
N SER A 201 -0.55 28.06 -10.73
CA SER A 201 -0.26 26.89 -9.90
C SER A 201 0.24 27.26 -8.47
N ALA A 202 0.85 28.44 -8.32
CA ALA A 202 1.42 28.92 -7.06
C ALA A 202 0.42 28.89 -5.89
N THR A 203 -0.87 29.09 -6.17
CA THR A 203 -1.95 29.04 -5.16
C THR A 203 -2.06 27.63 -4.56
N GLY A 204 -2.04 26.59 -5.40
CA GLY A 204 -2.07 25.20 -4.96
C GLY A 204 -0.83 24.80 -4.15
N TYR A 205 0.36 25.21 -4.60
CA TYR A 205 1.60 24.97 -3.83
C TYR A 205 1.57 25.66 -2.47
N ARG A 206 1.14 26.91 -2.40
CA ARG A 206 1.00 27.65 -1.13
C ARG A 206 0.00 26.97 -0.21
N TYR A 207 -1.10 26.47 -0.74
CA TYR A 207 -2.13 25.79 0.03
C TYR A 207 -1.60 24.59 0.83
N ILE A 208 -0.72 23.78 0.24
CA ILE A 208 -0.13 22.59 0.89
C ILE A 208 0.62 22.96 2.18
N PHE A 209 1.19 24.16 2.24
CA PHE A 209 1.98 24.62 3.37
C PHE A 209 1.22 25.56 4.33
N ILE A 210 -0.07 25.82 4.10
CA ILE A 210 -0.90 26.60 5.02
C ILE A 210 -1.08 25.81 6.32
N LEU A 211 -0.77 26.45 7.43
CA LEU A 211 -1.01 25.94 8.77
C LEU A 211 -2.10 26.79 9.43
N ASP A 212 -3.23 26.16 9.75
CA ASP A 212 -4.24 26.72 10.63
C ASP A 212 -4.10 26.09 12.03
N PRO A 213 -3.60 26.83 13.02
CA PRO A 213 -3.46 26.30 14.38
C PRO A 213 -4.81 25.92 15.02
N LYS A 214 -5.93 26.56 14.61
CA LYS A 214 -7.27 26.22 15.10
C LYS A 214 -7.73 24.88 14.56
N GLY A 215 -7.38 24.56 13.32
CA GLY A 215 -7.67 23.27 12.70
C GLY A 215 -7.00 22.10 13.42
N LEU A 216 -5.83 22.31 14.08
CA LEU A 216 -5.19 21.28 14.90
C LEU A 216 -6.02 20.91 16.16
N ALA A 217 -6.96 21.73 16.57
CA ALA A 217 -7.87 21.43 17.68
C ALA A 217 -9.05 20.55 17.25
N ASP A 218 -9.27 20.36 15.94
CA ASP A 218 -10.31 19.46 15.43
C ASP A 218 -9.85 18.00 15.55
N PRO A 219 -10.54 17.15 16.36
CA PRO A 219 -10.21 15.75 16.51
C PRO A 219 -10.25 14.97 15.19
N MET A 220 -11.06 15.40 14.21
CA MET A 220 -11.20 14.71 12.92
C MET A 220 -9.93 14.79 12.09
N VAL A 221 -9.17 15.87 12.18
CA VAL A 221 -7.84 15.99 11.54
C VAL A 221 -6.91 14.88 12.03
N TRP A 222 -6.89 14.62 13.34
CA TRP A 222 -6.06 13.55 13.94
C TRP A 222 -6.56 12.15 13.57
N VAL A 223 -7.88 11.94 13.57
CA VAL A 223 -8.47 10.64 13.21
C VAL A 223 -8.14 10.28 11.76
N TYR A 224 -8.35 11.18 10.82
CA TYR A 224 -8.04 10.92 9.42
C TYR A 224 -6.53 10.88 9.13
N ALA A 225 -5.73 11.65 9.84
CA ALA A 225 -4.27 11.56 9.74
C ALA A 225 -3.75 10.21 10.22
N LEU A 226 -4.33 9.68 11.32
CA LEU A 226 -4.03 8.35 11.83
C LEU A 226 -4.41 7.26 10.81
N GLY A 227 -5.64 7.30 10.30
CA GLY A 227 -6.13 6.34 9.30
C GLY A 227 -5.25 6.35 8.05
N GLN A 228 -4.93 7.54 7.53
CA GLN A 228 -4.05 7.70 6.37
C GLN A 228 -2.65 7.12 6.60
N ALA A 229 -2.03 7.40 7.75
CA ALA A 229 -0.69 6.89 8.07
C ALA A 229 -0.69 5.37 8.22
N PHE A 230 -1.74 4.81 8.82
CA PHE A 230 -1.90 3.37 9.00
C PHE A 230 -2.06 2.64 7.66
N PHE A 231 -2.89 3.19 6.77
CA PHE A 231 -3.16 2.64 5.45
C PHE A 231 -1.92 2.74 4.54
N SER A 232 -1.25 3.91 4.54
CA SER A 232 -0.11 4.21 3.65
C SER A 232 1.07 3.26 3.86
N LEU A 233 1.42 2.94 5.11
CA LEU A 233 2.60 2.11 5.43
C LEU A 233 2.42 0.60 5.18
N SER A 234 1.35 0.18 4.52
CA SER A 234 1.07 -1.23 4.14
C SER A 234 1.09 -2.25 5.29
N ILE A 235 0.84 -1.81 6.51
CA ILE A 235 0.76 -2.72 7.68
C ILE A 235 -0.53 -3.55 7.60
N ALA A 236 -1.57 -2.97 7.05
CA ALA A 236 -2.91 -3.54 7.01
C ALA A 236 -3.03 -4.91 6.32
N GLY A 237 -2.08 -5.33 5.48
CA GLY A 237 -2.11 -6.61 4.77
C GLY A 237 -1.03 -7.60 5.20
N ASN A 238 -0.28 -7.32 6.29
CA ASN A 238 0.93 -8.06 6.66
C ASN A 238 1.98 -8.18 5.52
N GLY A 239 1.97 -7.22 4.59
CA GLY A 239 2.89 -7.18 3.46
C GLY A 239 4.34 -7.03 3.89
N THR A 240 4.60 -6.26 4.93
CA THR A 240 5.93 -6.10 5.51
C THR A 240 6.38 -7.34 6.28
N LEU A 241 5.46 -8.13 6.86
CA LEU A 241 5.77 -9.42 7.47
C LEU A 241 6.24 -10.43 6.43
N ILE A 242 5.49 -10.61 5.33
CA ILE A 242 5.88 -11.56 4.27
C ILE A 242 7.20 -11.15 3.61
N TYR A 243 7.39 -9.88 3.30
CA TYR A 243 8.67 -9.40 2.75
C TYR A 243 9.82 -9.52 3.75
N GLY A 244 9.55 -9.27 5.03
CA GLY A 244 10.48 -9.49 6.14
C GLY A 244 10.95 -10.94 6.24
N SER A 245 10.10 -11.91 5.89
CA SER A 245 10.42 -13.33 5.95
C SER A 245 11.49 -13.79 4.93
N TYR A 246 11.75 -12.97 3.92
CA TYR A 246 12.80 -13.17 2.91
C TYR A 246 14.10 -12.43 3.23
N LEU A 247 14.16 -11.67 4.34
CA LEU A 247 15.35 -10.93 4.75
C LEU A 247 16.48 -11.85 5.23
N SER A 248 17.70 -11.43 4.93
CA SER A 248 18.90 -11.98 5.55
C SER A 248 19.03 -11.55 7.01
N GLU A 249 19.86 -12.28 7.75
CA GLU A 249 20.15 -11.98 9.16
C GLU A 249 20.93 -10.67 9.34
N ASP A 250 21.67 -10.26 8.31
CA ASP A 250 22.52 -9.05 8.29
C ASP A 250 21.74 -7.75 8.02
N SER A 251 20.43 -7.81 7.83
CA SER A 251 19.60 -6.62 7.53
C SER A 251 19.30 -5.80 8.79
N ASP A 252 19.61 -4.51 8.78
CA ASP A 252 19.22 -3.55 9.82
C ASP A 252 17.76 -3.11 9.62
N ILE A 253 16.83 -3.89 10.17
CA ILE A 253 15.38 -3.67 10.01
C ILE A 253 14.94 -2.26 10.40
N PRO A 254 15.34 -1.68 11.56
CA PRO A 254 14.96 -0.32 11.89
C PRO A 254 15.46 0.75 10.90
N ALA A 255 16.61 0.54 10.27
CA ALA A 255 17.10 1.46 9.24
C ALA A 255 16.28 1.31 7.95
N ASP A 256 15.93 0.09 7.56
CA ASP A 256 15.12 -0.19 6.37
C ASP A 256 13.68 0.30 6.53
N ALA A 257 13.06 0.06 7.70
CA ALA A 257 11.72 0.57 8.02
C ALA A 257 11.63 2.10 7.98
N ARG A 258 12.69 2.78 8.46
CA ARG A 258 12.77 4.25 8.35
C ARG A 258 12.84 4.72 6.90
N LEU A 259 13.62 4.05 6.06
CA LEU A 259 13.67 4.38 4.63
C LEU A 259 12.30 4.19 3.98
N VAL A 260 11.61 3.09 4.26
CA VAL A 260 10.25 2.84 3.75
C VAL A 260 9.30 3.97 4.16
N ALA A 261 9.25 4.33 5.44
CA ALA A 261 8.38 5.39 5.94
C ALA A 261 8.69 6.77 5.31
N VAL A 262 9.98 7.09 5.14
CA VAL A 262 10.40 8.35 4.49
C VAL A 262 9.99 8.38 3.02
N PHE A 263 10.26 7.32 2.26
CA PHE A 263 9.93 7.30 0.83
C PHE A 263 8.44 7.16 0.56
N ASP A 264 7.68 6.47 1.41
CA ASP A 264 6.22 6.46 1.36
C ASP A 264 5.65 7.87 1.56
N THR A 265 6.13 8.58 2.58
CA THR A 265 5.74 9.98 2.84
C THR A 265 6.13 10.89 1.67
N LEU A 266 7.33 10.73 1.11
CA LEU A 266 7.74 11.51 -0.06
C LEU A 266 6.85 11.23 -1.26
N ALA A 267 6.44 9.98 -1.49
CA ALA A 267 5.52 9.64 -2.58
C ALA A 267 4.15 10.32 -2.39
N ALA A 268 3.60 10.29 -1.17
CA ALA A 268 2.36 10.98 -0.86
C ALA A 268 2.46 12.50 -1.06
N LEU A 269 3.55 13.12 -0.60
CA LEU A 269 3.81 14.55 -0.79
C LEU A 269 3.97 14.92 -2.26
N VAL A 270 4.73 14.14 -3.03
CA VAL A 270 4.91 14.41 -4.47
C VAL A 270 3.59 14.24 -5.23
N ALA A 271 2.75 13.27 -4.85
CA ALA A 271 1.41 13.16 -5.41
C ALA A 271 0.54 14.39 -5.09
N ALA A 272 0.58 14.89 -3.86
CA ALA A 272 -0.11 16.12 -3.48
C ALA A 272 0.42 17.35 -4.24
N LEU A 273 1.75 17.43 -4.47
CA LEU A 273 2.39 18.48 -5.27
C LEU A 273 2.02 18.44 -6.75
N VAL A 274 1.48 17.34 -7.27
CA VAL A 274 0.90 17.25 -8.62
C VAL A 274 -0.58 17.59 -8.58
N ILE A 275 -1.33 16.96 -7.71
CA ILE A 275 -2.79 16.95 -7.74
C ILE A 275 -3.37 18.30 -7.28
N ILE A 276 -2.92 18.83 -6.14
CA ILE A 276 -3.46 20.07 -5.57
C ILE A 276 -3.16 21.29 -6.46
N PRO A 277 -1.93 21.50 -7.00
CA PRO A 277 -1.70 22.58 -7.95
C PRO A 277 -2.44 22.43 -9.28
N ALA A 278 -2.63 21.19 -9.78
CA ALA A 278 -3.44 20.94 -10.98
C ALA A 278 -4.89 21.39 -10.76
N MET A 279 -5.44 21.13 -9.57
CA MET A 279 -6.78 21.58 -9.19
C MET A 279 -6.89 23.10 -9.12
N ALA A 280 -5.89 23.75 -8.52
CA ALA A 280 -5.83 25.22 -8.43
C ALA A 280 -5.77 25.87 -9.83
N LEU A 281 -5.03 25.27 -10.79
CA LEU A 281 -4.99 25.73 -12.18
C LEU A 281 -6.35 25.68 -12.86
N ALA A 282 -7.21 24.70 -12.51
CA ALA A 282 -8.56 24.59 -13.03
C ALA A 282 -9.58 25.48 -12.29
N GLY A 283 -9.15 26.25 -11.29
CA GLY A 283 -10.05 27.07 -10.45
C GLY A 283 -11.05 26.22 -9.62
N GLN A 284 -10.67 24.97 -9.32
CA GLN A 284 -11.53 24.03 -8.66
C GLN A 284 -11.00 23.64 -7.28
N GLU A 285 -11.91 23.43 -6.33
CA GLU A 285 -11.58 22.83 -5.03
C GLU A 285 -11.57 21.31 -5.15
N LEU A 286 -10.68 20.65 -4.39
CA LEU A 286 -10.60 19.21 -4.34
C LEU A 286 -11.72 18.66 -3.45
N THR A 287 -12.91 18.46 -4.03
CA THR A 287 -14.11 17.98 -3.34
C THR A 287 -14.30 16.47 -3.47
N GLN A 288 -13.59 15.83 -4.42
CA GLN A 288 -13.67 14.40 -4.69
C GLN A 288 -12.56 13.65 -3.99
N SER A 289 -12.81 12.38 -3.64
CA SER A 289 -11.81 11.46 -3.10
C SER A 289 -11.99 10.07 -3.74
N GLY A 290 -11.06 9.16 -3.48
CA GLY A 290 -11.13 7.80 -3.98
C GLY A 290 -11.09 7.68 -5.51
N PRO A 291 -11.76 6.66 -6.08
CA PRO A 291 -11.76 6.42 -7.53
C PRO A 291 -12.28 7.60 -8.35
N GLY A 292 -13.30 8.31 -7.86
CA GLY A 292 -13.88 9.47 -8.56
C GLY A 292 -12.87 10.58 -8.81
N LEU A 293 -11.99 10.86 -7.83
CA LEU A 293 -10.89 11.81 -8.00
C LEU A 293 -9.98 11.40 -9.14
N MET A 294 -9.50 10.17 -9.15
CA MET A 294 -8.45 9.72 -10.06
C MET A 294 -8.97 9.46 -11.48
N PHE A 295 -10.18 8.91 -11.61
CA PHE A 295 -10.69 8.45 -12.90
C PHE A 295 -11.65 9.43 -13.60
N ILE A 296 -12.26 10.34 -12.86
CA ILE A 296 -13.20 11.31 -13.46
C ILE A 296 -12.64 12.73 -13.34
N PHE A 297 -12.38 13.15 -12.11
CA PHE A 297 -12.10 14.54 -11.83
C PHE A 297 -10.72 14.98 -12.35
N LEU A 298 -9.65 14.28 -11.97
CA LEU A 298 -8.30 14.60 -12.42
C LEU A 298 -8.13 14.56 -13.95
N PRO A 299 -8.59 13.52 -14.68
CA PRO A 299 -8.50 13.53 -16.13
C PRO A 299 -9.26 14.68 -16.78
N ASN A 300 -10.43 15.08 -16.25
CA ASN A 300 -11.16 16.25 -16.74
C ASN A 300 -10.36 17.54 -16.56
N VAL A 301 -9.70 17.69 -15.42
CA VAL A 301 -8.85 18.86 -15.13
C VAL A 301 -7.58 18.85 -15.97
N LEU A 302 -6.84 17.75 -15.93
CA LEU A 302 -5.52 17.65 -16.55
C LEU A 302 -5.57 17.84 -18.07
N ARG A 303 -6.60 17.34 -18.74
CA ARG A 303 -6.74 17.56 -20.21
C ARG A 303 -6.99 19.01 -20.59
N GLY A 304 -7.51 19.82 -19.68
CA GLY A 304 -7.81 21.25 -19.92
C GLY A 304 -6.60 22.18 -19.79
N ILE A 305 -5.48 21.70 -19.23
CA ILE A 305 -4.27 22.50 -19.07
C ILE A 305 -3.29 22.29 -20.25
N PRO A 306 -2.36 23.26 -20.51
CA PRO A 306 -1.36 23.10 -21.55
C PRO A 306 -0.60 21.78 -21.41
N GLY A 307 -0.44 21.03 -22.50
CA GLY A 307 0.21 19.72 -22.48
C GLY A 307 -0.58 18.60 -21.83
N GLY A 308 -1.88 18.77 -21.57
CA GLY A 308 -2.73 17.86 -20.78
C GLY A 308 -2.68 16.40 -21.23
N GLY A 309 -2.63 16.14 -22.54
CA GLY A 309 -2.49 14.78 -23.06
C GLY A 309 -1.18 14.08 -22.61
N ILE A 310 -0.06 14.81 -22.63
CA ILE A 310 1.24 14.29 -22.16
C ILE A 310 1.20 14.09 -20.63
N ILE A 311 0.62 15.04 -19.91
CA ILE A 311 0.48 14.95 -18.45
C ILE A 311 -0.31 13.70 -18.08
N LEU A 312 -1.43 13.42 -18.75
CA LEU A 312 -2.23 12.21 -18.53
C LEU A 312 -1.44 10.92 -18.81
N MET A 313 -0.68 10.88 -19.91
CA MET A 313 0.19 9.73 -20.22
C MET A 313 1.22 9.48 -19.11
N VAL A 314 1.91 10.52 -18.67
CA VAL A 314 2.93 10.44 -17.62
C VAL A 314 2.27 10.05 -16.28
N PHE A 315 1.14 10.67 -15.95
CA PHE A 315 0.40 10.40 -14.72
C PHE A 315 -0.04 8.93 -14.64
N PHE A 316 -0.77 8.43 -15.65
CA PHE A 316 -1.25 7.03 -15.62
C PHE A 316 -0.13 6.02 -15.77
N THR A 317 1.00 6.35 -16.42
CA THR A 317 2.20 5.48 -16.41
C THR A 317 2.75 5.32 -14.99
N ALA A 318 2.92 6.40 -14.26
CA ALA A 318 3.44 6.37 -12.91
C ALA A 318 2.44 5.70 -11.94
N VAL A 319 1.14 5.98 -12.08
CA VAL A 319 0.08 5.30 -11.31
C VAL A 319 0.08 3.79 -11.57
N THR A 320 0.32 3.36 -12.81
CA THR A 320 0.43 1.94 -13.16
C THR A 320 1.58 1.26 -12.40
N PHE A 321 2.74 1.92 -12.28
CA PHE A 321 3.86 1.36 -11.52
C PHE A 321 3.52 1.20 -10.04
N ALA A 322 2.92 2.20 -9.42
CA ALA A 322 2.46 2.13 -8.03
C ALA A 322 1.42 1.03 -7.82
N ALA A 323 0.47 0.90 -8.74
CA ALA A 323 -0.58 -0.10 -8.68
C ALA A 323 -0.05 -1.53 -8.79
N LEU A 324 0.84 -1.79 -9.75
CA LEU A 324 1.43 -3.12 -9.95
C LEU A 324 2.29 -3.56 -8.76
N THR A 325 3.12 -2.67 -8.22
CA THR A 325 3.99 -3.02 -7.09
C THR A 325 3.21 -3.31 -5.81
N SER A 326 2.12 -2.57 -5.56
CA SER A 326 1.21 -2.84 -4.44
C SER A 326 0.45 -4.15 -4.65
N LEU A 327 -0.05 -4.42 -5.87
CA LEU A 327 -0.78 -5.66 -6.18
C LEU A 327 0.12 -6.90 -6.02
N ILE A 328 1.38 -6.83 -6.44
CA ILE A 328 2.39 -7.89 -6.23
C ILE A 328 2.51 -8.21 -4.74
N ASN A 329 2.65 -7.20 -3.88
CA ASN A 329 2.79 -7.42 -2.45
C ASN A 329 1.54 -8.06 -1.82
N LEU A 330 0.35 -7.60 -2.20
CA LEU A 330 -0.91 -8.14 -1.69
C LEU A 330 -1.11 -9.61 -2.05
N PHE A 331 -0.70 -10.05 -3.23
CA PHE A 331 -0.77 -11.46 -3.63
C PHE A 331 0.36 -12.31 -3.05
N GLU A 332 1.45 -11.73 -2.57
CA GLU A 332 2.61 -12.49 -2.11
C GLU A 332 2.32 -13.34 -0.86
N ALA A 333 1.56 -12.80 0.11
CA ALA A 333 1.22 -13.56 1.32
C ALA A 333 0.34 -14.80 1.02
N PRO A 334 -0.72 -14.73 0.19
CA PRO A 334 -1.47 -15.91 -0.27
C PRO A 334 -0.61 -16.90 -1.05
N VAL A 335 0.24 -16.44 -1.97
CA VAL A 335 1.12 -17.31 -2.76
C VAL A 335 2.10 -18.06 -1.87
N ALA A 336 2.80 -17.35 -0.98
CA ALA A 336 3.72 -17.97 -0.04
C ALA A 336 3.00 -18.96 0.89
N THR A 337 1.77 -18.66 1.29
CA THR A 337 0.95 -19.56 2.11
C THR A 337 0.67 -20.88 1.40
N LEU A 338 0.30 -20.86 0.09
CA LEU A 338 0.12 -22.10 -0.67
C LEU A 338 1.42 -22.88 -0.81
N GLN A 339 2.54 -22.21 -1.03
CA GLN A 339 3.84 -22.87 -1.06
C GLN A 339 4.19 -23.54 0.28
N GLU A 340 3.90 -22.87 1.40
CA GLU A 340 4.20 -23.37 2.75
C GLU A 340 3.27 -24.52 3.19
N LEU A 341 1.97 -24.42 2.92
CA LEU A 341 1.00 -25.41 3.36
C LEU A 341 0.96 -26.67 2.50
N PHE A 342 1.09 -26.51 1.18
CA PHE A 342 0.91 -27.59 0.20
C PHE A 342 2.21 -27.96 -0.52
N HIS A 343 3.34 -27.32 -0.16
CA HIS A 343 4.65 -27.56 -0.80
C HIS A 343 4.63 -27.40 -2.33
N LEU A 344 3.78 -26.48 -2.83
CA LEU A 344 3.66 -26.20 -4.25
C LEU A 344 4.86 -25.43 -4.78
N SER A 345 5.21 -25.66 -6.03
CA SER A 345 6.16 -24.79 -6.71
C SER A 345 5.59 -23.38 -6.87
N ARG A 346 6.44 -22.35 -6.86
CA ARG A 346 6.02 -20.97 -6.96
C ARG A 346 5.12 -20.67 -8.19
N PRO A 347 5.47 -21.11 -9.42
CA PRO A 347 4.60 -20.88 -10.58
C PRO A 347 3.21 -21.47 -10.43
N VAL A 348 3.08 -22.66 -9.81
CA VAL A 348 1.79 -23.31 -9.57
C VAL A 348 0.98 -22.53 -8.52
N ALA A 349 1.60 -22.12 -7.42
CA ALA A 349 0.94 -21.31 -6.39
C ALA A 349 0.46 -19.97 -6.96
N VAL A 350 1.29 -19.30 -7.77
CA VAL A 350 0.95 -18.05 -8.48
C VAL A 350 -0.21 -18.26 -9.44
N ALA A 351 -0.20 -19.34 -10.22
CA ALA A 351 -1.28 -19.64 -11.17
C ALA A 351 -2.62 -19.89 -10.45
N LEU A 352 -2.62 -20.66 -9.35
CA LEU A 352 -3.82 -20.94 -8.56
C LEU A 352 -4.39 -19.66 -7.93
N ILE A 353 -3.57 -18.88 -7.26
CA ILE A 353 -3.99 -17.60 -6.64
C ILE A 353 -4.43 -16.62 -7.73
N GLY A 354 -3.74 -16.58 -8.86
CA GLY A 354 -4.10 -15.76 -10.01
C GLY A 354 -5.45 -16.13 -10.61
N ALA A 355 -5.75 -17.43 -10.76
CA ALA A 355 -7.04 -17.90 -11.24
C ALA A 355 -8.17 -17.49 -10.29
N VAL A 356 -7.97 -17.65 -8.97
CA VAL A 356 -8.93 -17.16 -7.95
C VAL A 356 -9.07 -15.64 -8.03
N GLY A 357 -7.94 -14.92 -8.10
CA GLY A 357 -7.92 -13.46 -8.17
C GLY A 357 -8.67 -12.90 -9.36
N ILE A 358 -8.44 -13.46 -10.55
CA ILE A 358 -9.16 -13.07 -11.78
C ILE A 358 -10.63 -13.44 -11.68
N GLY A 359 -10.94 -14.71 -11.36
CA GLY A 359 -12.32 -15.21 -11.36
C GLY A 359 -13.22 -14.47 -10.36
N VAL A 360 -12.76 -14.34 -9.11
CA VAL A 360 -13.50 -13.61 -8.08
C VAL A 360 -13.52 -12.11 -8.37
N GLY A 361 -12.39 -11.53 -8.84
CA GLY A 361 -12.32 -10.12 -9.19
C GLY A 361 -13.32 -9.71 -10.26
N LEU A 362 -13.51 -10.52 -11.30
CA LEU A 362 -14.55 -10.30 -12.31
C LEU A 362 -15.94 -10.38 -11.71
N ALA A 363 -16.18 -11.33 -10.81
CA ALA A 363 -17.49 -11.52 -10.17
C ALA A 363 -17.87 -10.36 -9.23
N ILE A 364 -16.90 -9.80 -8.49
CA ILE A 364 -17.15 -8.71 -7.51
C ILE A 364 -17.09 -7.32 -8.14
N SER A 365 -16.76 -7.19 -9.41
CA SER A 365 -16.62 -5.88 -10.08
C SER A 365 -17.77 -4.92 -9.80
N PRO A 366 -19.06 -5.34 -9.80
CA PRO A 366 -20.18 -4.44 -9.48
C PRO A 366 -20.24 -3.97 -8.03
N ILE A 367 -19.58 -4.67 -7.11
CA ILE A 367 -19.60 -4.39 -5.67
C ILE A 367 -18.19 -4.08 -5.12
N VAL A 368 -17.25 -3.72 -6.00
CA VAL A 368 -15.85 -3.57 -5.62
C VAL A 368 -15.64 -2.54 -4.51
N SER A 369 -16.40 -1.45 -4.48
CA SER A 369 -16.30 -0.45 -3.42
C SER A 369 -16.65 -1.04 -2.06
N GLN A 370 -17.82 -1.69 -1.94
CA GLN A 370 -18.24 -2.34 -0.69
C GLN A 370 -17.29 -3.47 -0.27
N TRP A 371 -16.77 -4.22 -1.26
CA TRP A 371 -15.77 -5.25 -1.01
C TRP A 371 -14.49 -4.66 -0.40
N MET A 372 -13.97 -3.58 -1.00
CA MET A 372 -12.78 -2.89 -0.52
C MET A 372 -13.00 -2.27 0.86
N ASP A 373 -14.18 -1.69 1.13
CA ASP A 373 -14.55 -1.14 2.44
C ASP A 373 -14.49 -2.22 3.52
N VAL A 374 -15.09 -3.38 3.29
CA VAL A 374 -15.00 -4.50 4.27
C VAL A 374 -13.56 -4.90 4.53
N CYS A 375 -12.74 -4.99 3.49
CA CYS A 375 -11.33 -5.37 3.63
C CYS A 375 -10.53 -4.32 4.40
N SER A 376 -10.64 -3.04 4.01
CA SER A 376 -9.82 -1.95 4.56
C SER A 376 -10.25 -1.52 5.96
N ILE A 377 -11.55 -1.54 6.25
CA ILE A 377 -12.10 -1.09 7.53
C ILE A 377 -11.97 -2.15 8.62
N TYR A 378 -12.19 -3.42 8.28
CA TYR A 378 -12.29 -4.47 9.29
C TYR A 378 -11.15 -5.49 9.23
N ILE A 379 -10.92 -6.12 8.06
CA ILE A 379 -10.07 -7.31 7.99
C ILE A 379 -8.59 -6.93 8.09
N CYS A 380 -8.16 -5.91 7.35
CA CYS A 380 -6.76 -5.50 7.32
C CYS A 380 -6.28 -4.91 8.66
N PRO A 381 -7.01 -3.99 9.33
CA PRO A 381 -6.61 -3.53 10.66
C PRO A 381 -6.60 -4.64 11.72
N LEU A 382 -7.55 -5.59 11.64
CA LEU A 382 -7.55 -6.77 12.51
C LEU A 382 -6.30 -7.63 12.26
N GLY A 383 -5.91 -7.84 11.00
CA GLY A 383 -4.69 -8.57 10.65
C GLY A 383 -3.43 -7.92 11.22
N ALA A 384 -3.33 -6.60 11.13
CA ALA A 384 -2.22 -5.83 11.70
C ALA A 384 -2.17 -5.92 13.24
N LEU A 385 -3.34 -5.80 13.89
CA LEU A 385 -3.44 -5.95 15.34
C LEU A 385 -2.98 -7.34 15.79
N LEU A 386 -3.43 -8.38 15.08
CA LEU A 386 -3.05 -9.75 15.38
C LEU A 386 -1.54 -9.96 15.21
N ALA A 387 -0.93 -9.45 14.16
CA ALA A 387 0.52 -9.54 13.97
C ALA A 387 1.29 -8.86 15.09
N ALA A 388 0.87 -7.64 15.49
CA ALA A 388 1.47 -6.91 16.60
C ALA A 388 1.33 -7.64 17.94
N VAL A 389 0.15 -8.18 18.23
CA VAL A 389 -0.09 -8.97 19.44
C VAL A 389 0.76 -10.24 19.43
N MET A 390 0.82 -10.96 18.31
CA MET A 390 1.63 -12.17 18.20
C MET A 390 3.11 -11.92 18.43
N PHE A 391 3.65 -10.80 17.90
CA PHE A 391 5.05 -10.50 18.06
C PHE A 391 5.40 -9.88 19.42
N PHE A 392 4.65 -8.86 19.88
CA PHE A 392 5.01 -8.13 21.09
C PHE A 392 4.44 -8.71 22.40
N TRP A 393 3.37 -9.51 22.35
CA TRP A 393 2.75 -10.09 23.55
C TRP A 393 2.96 -11.60 23.68
N VAL A 394 2.90 -12.32 22.55
CA VAL A 394 2.96 -13.80 22.56
C VAL A 394 4.39 -14.30 22.35
N TRP A 395 5.15 -13.75 21.36
CA TRP A 395 6.52 -14.19 21.06
C TRP A 395 7.50 -13.98 22.22
N GLY A 396 7.35 -12.90 22.96
CA GLY A 396 8.16 -12.57 24.14
C GLY A 396 9.10 -11.39 23.92
N LYS A 397 9.35 -10.64 25.01
CA LYS A 397 10.08 -9.38 24.98
C LYS A 397 11.52 -9.54 24.50
N ASP A 398 12.24 -10.47 25.11
CA ASP A 398 13.70 -10.59 24.89
C ASP A 398 13.98 -11.11 23.47
N ASP A 399 13.21 -12.08 23.01
CA ASP A 399 13.29 -12.60 21.64
C ASP A 399 12.90 -11.55 20.60
N ALA A 400 11.84 -10.76 20.86
CA ALA A 400 11.44 -9.69 19.95
C ALA A 400 12.53 -8.60 19.87
N LEU A 401 13.10 -8.17 20.98
CA LEU A 401 14.19 -7.21 21.00
C LEU A 401 15.47 -7.74 20.36
N ALA A 402 15.78 -9.04 20.57
CA ALA A 402 16.92 -9.68 19.92
C ALA A 402 16.76 -9.63 18.40
N GLN A 403 15.58 -9.96 17.88
CA GLN A 403 15.30 -9.90 16.45
C GLN A 403 15.35 -8.48 15.89
N VAL A 404 14.77 -7.52 16.56
CA VAL A 404 14.79 -6.11 16.11
C VAL A 404 16.21 -5.53 16.09
N ASN A 405 17.04 -5.90 17.06
CA ASN A 405 18.40 -5.39 17.21
C ASN A 405 19.47 -6.23 16.50
N GLN A 406 19.10 -7.37 15.94
CA GLN A 406 20.02 -8.18 15.15
C GLN A 406 20.59 -7.33 14.00
N ALA A 407 21.88 -7.45 13.72
CA ALA A 407 22.63 -6.66 12.75
C ALA A 407 22.80 -5.17 13.06
N ARG A 408 22.37 -4.68 14.22
CA ARG A 408 22.57 -3.28 14.62
C ARG A 408 23.84 -3.09 15.41
N LYS A 409 24.60 -2.04 15.06
CA LYS A 409 25.76 -1.59 15.88
C LYS A 409 25.33 -0.98 17.23
N LYS A 410 24.18 -0.29 17.25
CA LYS A 410 23.59 0.31 18.46
C LYS A 410 22.15 -0.17 18.60
N PRO A 411 21.80 -0.90 19.65
CA PRO A 411 20.42 -1.34 19.90
C PRO A 411 19.47 -0.14 19.99
N LEU A 412 18.18 -0.39 19.65
CA LEU A 412 17.13 0.59 19.92
C LEU A 412 17.02 0.85 21.42
N GLY A 413 16.68 2.08 21.76
CA GLY A 413 16.51 2.51 23.16
C GLY A 413 15.39 1.75 23.88
N ARG A 414 15.37 1.85 25.20
CA ARG A 414 14.35 1.20 26.06
C ARG A 414 12.92 1.65 25.75
N TRP A 415 12.75 2.76 25.05
CA TRP A 415 11.46 3.34 24.61
C TRP A 415 10.73 2.46 23.58
N PHE A 416 11.46 1.71 22.74
CA PHE A 416 10.90 0.97 21.61
C PHE A 416 9.84 -0.04 22.03
N TYR A 417 10.19 -0.94 22.95
CA TYR A 417 9.31 -2.05 23.31
C TYR A 417 8.00 -1.62 23.95
N PRO A 418 7.96 -0.69 24.96
CA PRO A 418 6.70 -0.17 25.48
C PRO A 418 5.87 0.53 24.41
N LEU A 419 6.51 1.32 23.54
CA LEU A 419 5.84 2.04 22.46
C LEU A 419 5.18 1.06 21.47
N ALA A 420 5.90 0.02 21.04
CA ALA A 420 5.39 -0.98 20.13
C ALA A 420 4.32 -1.88 20.78
N LYS A 421 4.54 -2.30 22.02
CA LYS A 421 3.64 -3.21 22.71
C LYS A 421 2.31 -2.57 23.13
N TYR A 422 2.35 -1.34 23.66
CA TYR A 422 1.16 -0.71 24.24
C TYR A 422 0.59 0.35 23.33
N LEU A 423 1.40 1.33 22.90
CA LEU A 423 0.90 2.44 22.12
C LEU A 423 0.51 2.01 20.70
N PHE A 424 1.38 1.28 20.00
CA PHE A 424 1.06 0.83 18.64
C PHE A 424 -0.13 -0.15 18.61
N CYS A 425 -0.17 -1.15 19.51
CA CYS A 425 -1.33 -2.04 19.59
C CYS A 425 -2.61 -1.28 19.97
N GLY A 426 -2.54 -0.32 20.89
CA GLY A 426 -3.68 0.52 21.27
C GLY A 426 -4.16 1.40 20.12
N VAL A 427 -3.25 2.02 19.38
CA VAL A 427 -3.54 2.81 18.19
C VAL A 427 -4.16 1.95 17.09
N THR A 428 -3.65 0.73 16.87
CA THR A 428 -4.22 -0.20 15.87
C THR A 428 -5.64 -0.63 16.25
N LEU A 429 -5.89 -0.89 17.53
CA LEU A 429 -7.24 -1.16 18.02
C LEU A 429 -8.15 0.06 17.82
N LEU A 430 -7.65 1.26 18.08
CA LEU A 430 -8.39 2.51 17.87
C LEU A 430 -8.75 2.69 16.38
N VAL A 431 -7.82 2.42 15.46
CA VAL A 431 -8.08 2.45 14.00
C VAL A 431 -9.22 1.50 13.63
N LEU A 432 -9.20 0.27 14.15
CA LEU A 432 -10.25 -0.72 13.91
C LEU A 432 -11.62 -0.23 14.43
N VAL A 433 -11.66 0.28 15.67
CA VAL A 433 -12.91 0.75 16.29
C VAL A 433 -13.45 2.00 15.58
N LEU A 434 -12.61 3.00 15.36
CA LEU A 434 -13.03 4.24 14.68
C LEU A 434 -13.42 3.95 13.23
N GLY A 435 -12.67 3.10 12.53
CA GLY A 435 -13.03 2.66 11.17
C GLY A 435 -14.42 2.02 11.14
N ALA A 436 -14.69 1.11 12.07
CA ALA A 436 -15.99 0.43 12.15
C ALA A 436 -17.15 1.39 12.48
N VAL A 437 -16.93 2.36 13.38
CA VAL A 437 -17.98 3.32 13.80
C VAL A 437 -18.24 4.38 12.74
N MET A 438 -17.18 4.83 12.04
CA MET A 438 -17.26 5.95 11.09
C MET A 438 -17.43 5.51 9.63
N GLY A 439 -17.46 4.20 9.36
CA GLY A 439 -17.52 3.70 7.99
C GLY A 439 -16.23 3.90 7.19
N GLY A 440 -15.10 3.95 7.90
CA GLY A 440 -13.76 4.14 7.34
C GLY A 440 -13.09 5.46 7.77
N ILE A 441 -11.79 5.40 8.04
CA ILE A 441 -10.97 6.57 8.41
C ILE A 441 -9.70 6.68 7.55
N GLY A 442 -9.44 5.71 6.68
CA GLY A 442 -8.28 5.63 5.80
C GLY A 442 -8.66 5.51 4.35
#